data_617c58fcd56c0cf7a8173fd6e21faf77
#
_entry.id   617c58fcd56c0cf7a8173fd6e21faf77
#
_cell.length_a   1.000
_cell.length_b   1.000
_cell.length_c   1.000
_cell.angle_alpha   90.00
_cell.angle_beta   90.00
_cell.angle_gamma   90.00
#
_symmetry.space_group_name_H-M   'P 1'
#
loop_
_entity.id
_entity.type
_entity.pdbx_description
1 polymer ?
#
loop_
_entity_poly.entity_id
_entity_poly.type
_entity_poly.pdbx_seq_one_letter_code
_entity_poly.pdbx_strand_id
1 'polypeptide(L)'
;GVICSDKTGTLTQNRLTVVDVWSCGGAHRKEALLIGTMCNDTVLTYDGDGSPRTAGDPTETAFVTAALKEDGMDKNLLEKEMPRMTELPFDSERKLMSTIHPLNGKYRVMVKGAPDVLLARCTSILDDGVTALTPVLAKQVEDANAAMAEKALRVLGCAYKDIDAIPQGELTSEELENGLTFVGLVGMIDPPRMEVKQAVAECYGAGIRPVMITGDHKLTAVAIAKELDIFRPGDLAITGEDLDFMPQEMLEQEVEKFAVYARVSPEHKMRIVKAWQKRGQVVAMTGDGVNDAPALKVADIGCAMGITGTDVAKGAADMILTDDNFATIVHAVEQGRGIYSNIKKAIHYLLSCNIGEIITLFL
;
A
#
# COMPACT_ATOMS: atom_id res chain seq x y z
N GLY A 1 14.07 -12.75 19.16
CA GLY A 1 13.23 -11.56 19.20
C GLY A 1 12.25 -11.49 18.05
N VAL A 2 11.34 -10.54 18.10
CA VAL A 2 10.28 -10.35 17.09
C VAL A 2 10.18 -8.88 16.71
N ILE A 3 10.00 -8.60 15.42
CA ILE A 3 9.68 -7.26 14.93
C ILE A 3 8.26 -7.30 14.36
N CYS A 4 7.31 -6.71 15.05
CA CYS A 4 5.93 -6.50 14.61
C CYS A 4 5.89 -5.21 13.79
N SER A 5 5.80 -5.34 12.48
CA SER A 5 5.85 -4.19 11.56
C SER A 5 4.48 -3.87 10.99
N ASP A 6 4.09 -2.60 11.04
CA ASP A 6 2.99 -2.11 10.21
C ASP A 6 3.38 -2.24 8.72
N LYS A 7 2.39 -2.47 7.87
CA LYS A 7 2.61 -2.62 6.43
C LYS A 7 2.86 -1.26 5.76
N THR A 8 1.89 -0.35 5.91
CA THR A 8 1.83 0.89 5.14
C THR A 8 2.94 1.85 5.54
N GLY A 9 3.69 2.35 4.56
CA GLY A 9 4.76 3.31 4.79
C GLY A 9 6.05 2.73 5.38
N THR A 10 5.98 1.58 6.07
CA THR A 10 7.15 0.92 6.68
C THR A 10 7.70 -0.19 5.79
N LEU A 11 6.87 -1.19 5.47
CA LEU A 11 7.22 -2.29 4.56
C LEU A 11 6.97 -1.92 3.10
N THR A 12 6.07 -0.98 2.86
CA THR A 12 5.68 -0.49 1.53
C THR A 12 6.04 0.98 1.36
N GLN A 13 5.95 1.47 0.12
CA GLN A 13 6.36 2.84 -0.22
C GLN A 13 5.36 3.92 0.20
N ASN A 14 4.19 3.54 0.72
CA ASN A 14 3.05 4.43 1.00
C ASN A 14 2.62 5.24 -0.26
N ARG A 15 2.67 4.60 -1.41
CA ARG A 15 2.37 5.21 -2.69
C ARG A 15 1.73 4.19 -3.61
N LEU A 16 0.47 4.42 -4.00
CA LEU A 16 -0.15 3.59 -5.01
C LEU A 16 0.57 3.73 -6.35
N THR A 17 0.81 2.60 -6.99
CA THR A 17 1.48 2.51 -8.29
C THR A 17 0.66 1.60 -9.20
N VAL A 18 0.43 2.02 -10.44
CA VAL A 18 -0.17 1.15 -11.46
C VAL A 18 0.83 0.06 -11.82
N VAL A 19 0.42 -1.19 -11.64
CA VAL A 19 1.28 -2.38 -11.91
C VAL A 19 0.70 -3.29 -12.99
N ASP A 20 -0.60 -3.17 -13.27
CA ASP A 20 -1.26 -3.99 -14.29
C ASP A 20 -2.34 -3.15 -15.00
N VAL A 21 -2.44 -3.28 -16.30
CA VAL A 21 -3.52 -2.66 -17.09
C VAL A 21 -4.04 -3.71 -18.07
N TRP A 22 -5.29 -4.07 -17.89
CA TRP A 22 -5.99 -4.98 -18.80
C TRP A 22 -6.90 -4.21 -19.75
N SER A 23 -6.89 -4.59 -21.03
CA SER A 23 -7.86 -4.16 -22.04
C SER A 23 -8.18 -5.31 -22.98
N CYS A 24 -9.31 -5.28 -23.65
CA CYS A 24 -9.63 -6.28 -24.65
C CYS A 24 -8.54 -6.27 -25.74
N GLY A 25 -8.08 -7.45 -26.16
CA GLY A 25 -6.96 -7.56 -27.11
C GLY A 25 -5.61 -7.02 -26.64
N GLY A 26 -5.51 -6.40 -25.45
CA GLY A 26 -4.26 -5.88 -24.87
C GLY A 26 -3.74 -4.58 -25.49
N ALA A 27 -4.46 -3.97 -26.44
CA ALA A 27 -3.96 -2.85 -27.25
C ALA A 27 -4.26 -1.45 -26.68
N HIS A 28 -5.20 -1.33 -25.74
CA HIS A 28 -5.78 -0.04 -25.32
C HIS A 28 -5.30 0.47 -23.96
N ARG A 29 -4.08 0.10 -23.57
CA ARG A 29 -3.44 0.58 -22.33
C ARG A 29 -3.40 2.12 -22.25
N LYS A 30 -2.99 2.77 -23.34
CA LYS A 30 -2.86 4.22 -23.40
C LYS A 30 -4.19 4.94 -23.21
N GLU A 31 -5.24 4.43 -23.83
CA GLU A 31 -6.59 4.98 -23.70
C GLU A 31 -7.11 4.86 -22.27
N ALA A 32 -6.88 3.72 -21.62
CA ALA A 32 -7.26 3.54 -20.22
C ALA A 32 -6.52 4.51 -19.28
N LEU A 33 -5.20 4.68 -19.46
CA LEU A 33 -4.41 5.62 -18.72
C LEU A 33 -4.77 7.08 -19.04
N LEU A 34 -5.07 7.41 -20.29
CA LEU A 34 -5.56 8.73 -20.69
C LEU A 34 -6.86 9.09 -19.96
N ILE A 35 -7.84 8.19 -19.97
CA ILE A 35 -9.11 8.39 -19.26
C ILE A 35 -8.86 8.60 -17.76
N GLY A 36 -8.06 7.73 -17.13
CA GLY A 36 -7.74 7.85 -15.71
C GLY A 36 -6.96 9.11 -15.34
N THR A 37 -6.16 9.66 -16.28
CA THR A 37 -5.39 10.89 -16.11
C THR A 37 -6.24 12.15 -16.31
N MET A 38 -7.17 12.14 -17.24
CA MET A 38 -8.02 13.28 -17.54
C MET A 38 -9.23 13.37 -16.60
N CYS A 39 -9.84 12.25 -16.26
CA CYS A 39 -10.86 12.16 -15.21
C CYS A 39 -10.19 12.09 -13.84
N ASN A 40 -9.58 13.21 -13.37
CA ASN A 40 -8.61 13.16 -12.27
C ASN A 40 -8.30 14.57 -11.71
N ASP A 41 -8.29 14.72 -10.39
CA ASP A 41 -8.07 15.99 -9.69
C ASP A 41 -6.62 16.20 -9.22
N THR A 42 -5.72 15.27 -9.53
CA THR A 42 -4.29 15.40 -9.21
C THR A 42 -3.67 16.63 -9.86
N VAL A 43 -2.95 17.37 -9.07
CA VAL A 43 -2.12 18.49 -9.55
C VAL A 43 -0.72 17.94 -9.87
N LEU A 44 -0.26 18.16 -11.10
CA LEU A 44 1.10 17.85 -11.54
C LEU A 44 1.93 19.13 -11.55
N THR A 45 3.03 19.14 -10.83
CA THR A 45 4.01 20.24 -10.79
C THR A 45 5.41 19.73 -11.10
N TYR A 46 6.34 20.62 -11.37
CA TYR A 46 7.73 20.28 -11.60
C TYR A 46 8.63 21.09 -10.65
N ASP A 47 9.57 20.40 -10.01
CA ASP A 47 10.58 21.03 -9.19
C ASP A 47 11.58 21.82 -10.05
N GLY A 48 12.44 22.59 -9.40
CA GLY A 48 13.46 23.40 -10.08
C GLY A 48 14.49 22.60 -10.89
N ASP A 49 14.61 21.30 -10.62
CA ASP A 49 15.44 20.33 -11.37
C ASP A 49 14.69 19.62 -12.51
N GLY A 50 13.39 19.95 -12.70
CA GLY A 50 12.53 19.33 -13.69
C GLY A 50 11.88 18.01 -13.26
N SER A 51 12.05 17.59 -12.02
CA SER A 51 11.44 16.37 -11.50
C SER A 51 9.93 16.54 -11.29
N PRO A 52 9.08 15.61 -11.76
CA PRO A 52 7.63 15.71 -11.60
C PRO A 52 7.20 15.42 -10.18
N ARG A 53 6.30 16.24 -9.65
CA ARG A 53 5.59 16.01 -8.39
C ARG A 53 4.09 15.97 -8.61
N THR A 54 3.45 15.01 -7.98
CA THR A 54 1.99 14.88 -7.99
C THR A 54 1.43 15.13 -6.59
N ALA A 55 0.33 15.88 -6.50
CA ALA A 55 -0.41 16.13 -5.27
C ALA A 55 -1.89 15.85 -5.50
N GLY A 56 -2.52 15.06 -4.62
CA GLY A 56 -3.91 14.64 -4.70
C GLY A 56 -4.16 13.28 -4.05
N ASP A 57 -5.32 12.69 -4.32
CA ASP A 57 -5.64 11.34 -3.85
C ASP A 57 -4.61 10.31 -4.38
N PRO A 58 -4.14 9.37 -3.54
CA PRO A 58 -3.15 8.38 -3.95
C PRO A 58 -3.57 7.54 -5.16
N THR A 59 -4.85 7.23 -5.30
CA THR A 59 -5.39 6.47 -6.43
C THR A 59 -5.28 7.28 -7.72
N GLU A 60 -5.54 8.57 -7.64
CA GLU A 60 -5.48 9.48 -8.76
C GLU A 60 -4.05 9.81 -9.18
N THR A 61 -3.16 10.06 -8.20
CA THR A 61 -1.74 10.30 -8.46
C THR A 61 -1.06 9.11 -9.14
N ALA A 62 -1.52 7.87 -8.87
CA ALA A 62 -1.04 6.66 -9.52
C ALA A 62 -1.25 6.69 -11.04
N PHE A 63 -2.44 7.10 -11.52
CA PHE A 63 -2.72 7.25 -12.95
C PHE A 63 -1.80 8.27 -13.62
N VAL A 64 -1.73 9.48 -13.05
CA VAL A 64 -0.91 10.57 -13.62
C VAL A 64 0.56 10.19 -13.68
N THR A 65 1.05 9.53 -12.63
CA THR A 65 2.45 9.09 -12.57
C THR A 65 2.74 7.99 -13.60
N ALA A 66 1.84 7.01 -13.76
CA ALA A 66 2.02 5.94 -14.75
C ALA A 66 1.95 6.47 -16.17
N ALA A 67 0.97 7.32 -16.47
CA ALA A 67 0.80 7.94 -17.78
C ALA A 67 2.02 8.77 -18.19
N LEU A 68 2.55 9.58 -17.27
CA LEU A 68 3.72 10.40 -17.52
C LEU A 68 4.98 9.55 -17.73
N LYS A 69 5.23 8.59 -16.83
CA LYS A 69 6.47 7.81 -16.80
C LYS A 69 6.57 6.79 -17.94
N GLU A 70 5.46 6.10 -18.23
CA GLU A 70 5.49 4.96 -19.15
C GLU A 70 5.08 5.34 -20.58
N ASP A 71 4.15 6.30 -20.73
CA ASP A 71 3.60 6.70 -22.02
C ASP A 71 3.96 8.14 -22.44
N GLY A 72 4.70 8.89 -21.59
CA GLY A 72 5.07 10.27 -21.86
C GLY A 72 3.89 11.25 -21.88
N MET A 73 2.75 10.85 -21.32
CA MET A 73 1.53 11.66 -21.27
C MET A 73 1.57 12.66 -20.12
N ASP A 74 1.91 13.90 -20.40
CA ASP A 74 1.90 14.99 -19.43
C ASP A 74 0.49 15.55 -19.25
N LYS A 75 -0.07 15.44 -18.04
CA LYS A 75 -1.42 15.91 -17.71
C LYS A 75 -1.60 17.40 -18.02
N ASN A 76 -0.60 18.24 -17.73
CA ASN A 76 -0.69 19.68 -17.95
C ASN A 76 -0.73 20.02 -19.45
N LEU A 77 -0.09 19.23 -20.31
CA LEU A 77 -0.18 19.39 -21.76
C LEU A 77 -1.53 18.89 -22.28
N LEU A 78 -1.97 17.73 -21.82
CA LEU A 78 -3.26 17.15 -22.17
C LEU A 78 -4.43 18.08 -21.79
N GLU A 79 -4.39 18.73 -20.63
CA GLU A 79 -5.42 19.69 -20.18
C GLU A 79 -5.45 20.98 -21.03
N LYS A 80 -4.32 21.36 -21.63
CA LYS A 80 -4.30 22.46 -22.60
C LYS A 80 -4.94 22.10 -23.94
N GLU A 81 -4.75 20.86 -24.38
CA GLU A 81 -5.31 20.33 -25.65
C GLU A 81 -6.78 19.95 -25.48
N MET A 82 -7.14 19.37 -24.36
CA MET A 82 -8.48 18.89 -24.03
C MET A 82 -8.90 19.41 -22.64
N PRO A 83 -9.23 20.72 -22.51
CA PRO A 83 -9.60 21.28 -21.22
C PRO A 83 -10.85 20.62 -20.64
N ARG A 84 -10.90 20.47 -19.32
CA ARG A 84 -12.11 20.01 -18.63
C ARG A 84 -13.19 21.09 -18.73
N MET A 85 -14.30 20.73 -19.37
CA MET A 85 -15.44 21.63 -19.55
C MET A 85 -16.39 21.60 -18.36
N THR A 86 -16.64 20.42 -17.83
CA THR A 86 -17.47 20.18 -16.67
C THR A 86 -17.24 18.76 -16.14
N GLU A 87 -17.83 18.45 -14.98
CA GLU A 87 -17.64 17.15 -14.31
C GLU A 87 -18.85 16.75 -13.45
N LEU A 88 -18.91 15.44 -13.15
CA LEU A 88 -19.59 14.88 -12.00
C LEU A 88 -18.49 14.34 -11.06
N PRO A 89 -18.26 14.99 -9.91
CA PRO A 89 -17.22 14.57 -8.96
C PRO A 89 -17.43 13.13 -8.48
N PHE A 90 -16.37 12.53 -7.93
CA PHE A 90 -16.50 11.21 -7.33
C PHE A 90 -17.54 11.20 -6.21
N ASP A 91 -18.41 10.21 -6.25
CA ASP A 91 -19.41 9.96 -5.23
C ASP A 91 -19.31 8.52 -4.74
N SER A 92 -19.29 8.32 -3.42
CA SER A 92 -19.06 7.01 -2.78
C SER A 92 -20.24 6.04 -2.93
N GLU A 93 -21.47 6.53 -3.11
CA GLU A 93 -22.65 5.68 -3.37
C GLU A 93 -22.67 5.23 -4.82
N ARG A 94 -22.40 6.17 -5.73
CA ARG A 94 -22.31 5.94 -7.16
C ARG A 94 -21.01 5.21 -7.58
N LYS A 95 -19.91 5.38 -6.80
CA LYS A 95 -18.57 4.82 -7.03
C LYS A 95 -17.94 5.18 -8.37
N LEU A 96 -18.36 6.25 -9.00
CA LEU A 96 -17.90 6.75 -10.30
C LEU A 96 -17.50 8.22 -10.19
N MET A 97 -16.64 8.65 -11.12
CA MET A 97 -16.32 10.02 -11.43
C MET A 97 -16.37 10.19 -12.94
N SER A 98 -16.84 11.35 -13.41
CA SER A 98 -16.95 11.64 -14.86
C SER A 98 -16.49 13.06 -15.15
N THR A 99 -15.76 13.23 -16.24
CA THR A 99 -15.32 14.54 -16.75
C THR A 99 -15.65 14.66 -18.25
N ILE A 100 -15.91 15.88 -18.73
CA ILE A 100 -16.21 16.15 -20.13
C ILE A 100 -15.10 17.01 -20.74
N HIS A 101 -14.59 16.55 -21.88
CA HIS A 101 -13.48 17.19 -22.59
C HIS A 101 -13.82 17.34 -24.09
N PRO A 102 -13.39 18.43 -24.76
CA PRO A 102 -13.54 18.56 -26.20
C PRO A 102 -12.56 17.59 -26.90
N LEU A 103 -13.06 16.92 -27.93
CA LEU A 103 -12.25 16.00 -28.75
C LEU A 103 -12.80 15.91 -30.17
N ASN A 104 -11.98 16.25 -31.16
CA ASN A 104 -12.31 16.12 -32.60
C ASN A 104 -13.65 16.77 -33.02
N GLY A 105 -13.97 17.96 -32.49
CA GLY A 105 -15.22 18.67 -32.80
C GLY A 105 -16.47 18.14 -32.09
N LYS A 106 -16.31 17.15 -31.20
CA LYS A 106 -17.32 16.63 -30.29
C LYS A 106 -16.86 16.78 -28.85
N TYR A 107 -17.60 16.20 -27.92
CA TYR A 107 -17.22 16.11 -26.51
C TYR A 107 -17.10 14.65 -26.11
N ARG A 108 -16.05 14.33 -25.37
CA ARG A 108 -15.84 13.02 -24.77
C ARG A 108 -16.12 13.09 -23.28
N VAL A 109 -17.06 12.27 -22.84
CA VAL A 109 -17.28 11.97 -21.43
C VAL A 109 -16.32 10.85 -21.03
N MET A 110 -15.40 11.12 -20.14
CA MET A 110 -14.46 10.14 -19.59
C MET A 110 -14.93 9.74 -18.21
N VAL A 111 -15.01 8.44 -17.93
CA VAL A 111 -15.56 7.90 -16.69
C VAL A 111 -14.57 6.89 -16.10
N LYS A 112 -14.31 7.02 -14.80
CA LYS A 112 -13.56 6.02 -14.03
C LYS A 112 -14.32 5.62 -12.77
N GLY A 113 -14.11 4.41 -12.29
CA GLY A 113 -14.66 3.97 -11.00
C GLY A 113 -14.66 2.47 -10.79
N ALA A 114 -15.54 1.99 -9.90
CA ALA A 114 -15.64 0.58 -9.57
C ALA A 114 -15.98 -0.27 -10.81
N PRO A 115 -15.18 -1.32 -11.09
CA PRO A 115 -15.32 -2.09 -12.34
C PRO A 115 -16.70 -2.69 -12.56
N ASP A 116 -17.33 -3.22 -11.52
CA ASP A 116 -18.66 -3.82 -11.53
C ASP A 116 -19.74 -2.80 -11.88
N VAL A 117 -19.70 -1.64 -11.24
CA VAL A 117 -20.65 -0.54 -11.47
C VAL A 117 -20.48 0.04 -12.88
N LEU A 118 -19.23 0.26 -13.29
CA LEU A 118 -18.91 0.84 -14.59
C LEU A 118 -19.30 -0.09 -15.73
N LEU A 119 -18.99 -1.39 -15.60
CA LEU A 119 -19.34 -2.40 -16.62
C LEU A 119 -20.85 -2.49 -16.85
N ALA A 120 -21.65 -2.41 -15.78
CA ALA A 120 -23.11 -2.42 -15.89
C ALA A 120 -23.69 -1.22 -16.65
N ARG A 121 -22.93 -0.13 -16.80
CA ARG A 121 -23.32 1.08 -17.53
C ARG A 121 -22.79 1.12 -18.97
N CYS A 122 -22.00 0.11 -19.37
CA CYS A 122 -21.44 0.00 -20.70
C CYS A 122 -22.34 -0.80 -21.63
N THR A 123 -22.49 -0.33 -22.86
CA THR A 123 -23.16 -1.05 -23.97
C THR A 123 -22.17 -1.53 -25.02
N SER A 124 -20.96 -1.01 -24.96
CA SER A 124 -19.89 -1.30 -25.93
C SER A 124 -18.57 -1.52 -25.19
N ILE A 125 -17.61 -2.11 -25.88
CA ILE A 125 -16.24 -2.32 -25.42
C ILE A 125 -15.26 -1.95 -26.54
N LEU A 126 -14.11 -1.40 -26.19
CA LEU A 126 -13.05 -1.09 -27.13
C LEU A 126 -12.17 -2.34 -27.30
N ASP A 127 -12.21 -2.91 -28.51
CA ASP A 127 -11.37 -4.03 -28.97
C ASP A 127 -10.59 -3.55 -30.20
N ASP A 128 -10.59 -4.20 -31.37
CA ASP A 128 -10.03 -3.66 -32.63
C ASP A 128 -10.83 -2.45 -33.18
N GLY A 129 -11.74 -1.91 -32.39
CA GLY A 129 -12.66 -0.80 -32.59
C GLY A 129 -13.77 -0.87 -31.55
N VAL A 130 -14.74 0.04 -31.65
CA VAL A 130 -15.90 0.02 -30.74
C VAL A 130 -16.83 -1.10 -31.15
N THR A 131 -17.01 -2.11 -30.31
CA THR A 131 -17.88 -3.28 -30.53
C THR A 131 -18.95 -3.37 -29.45
N ALA A 132 -20.07 -4.04 -29.75
CA ALA A 132 -21.12 -4.26 -28.75
C ALA A 132 -20.58 -5.13 -27.58
N LEU A 133 -20.91 -4.75 -26.38
CA LEU A 133 -20.56 -5.52 -25.18
C LEU A 133 -21.43 -6.77 -25.09
N THR A 134 -20.90 -7.91 -25.51
CA THR A 134 -21.57 -9.21 -25.40
C THR A 134 -21.38 -9.82 -24.01
N PRO A 135 -22.25 -10.78 -23.60
CA PRO A 135 -22.07 -11.50 -22.34
C PRO A 135 -20.70 -12.20 -22.21
N VAL A 136 -20.13 -12.63 -23.35
CA VAL A 136 -18.79 -13.26 -23.36
C VAL A 136 -17.70 -12.24 -23.05
N LEU A 137 -17.76 -11.06 -23.68
CA LEU A 137 -16.80 -9.98 -23.41
C LEU A 137 -16.95 -9.41 -22.00
N ALA A 138 -18.18 -9.24 -21.51
CA ALA A 138 -18.43 -8.84 -20.13
C ALA A 138 -17.81 -9.84 -19.14
N LYS A 139 -17.97 -11.14 -19.40
CA LYS A 139 -17.35 -12.18 -18.58
C LYS A 139 -15.81 -12.12 -18.57
N GLN A 140 -15.18 -11.80 -19.70
CA GLN A 140 -13.73 -11.60 -19.76
C GLN A 140 -13.26 -10.43 -18.89
N VAL A 141 -14.02 -9.31 -18.85
CA VAL A 141 -13.74 -8.18 -17.94
C VAL A 141 -13.85 -8.61 -16.49
N GLU A 142 -14.92 -9.34 -16.13
CA GLU A 142 -15.12 -9.84 -14.76
C GLU A 142 -14.00 -10.80 -14.33
N ASP A 143 -13.60 -11.71 -15.20
CA ASP A 143 -12.52 -12.68 -14.93
C ASP A 143 -11.17 -11.97 -14.79
N ALA A 144 -10.89 -10.95 -15.60
CA ALA A 144 -9.71 -10.13 -15.47
C ALA A 144 -9.70 -9.32 -14.16
N ASN A 145 -10.85 -8.74 -13.79
CA ASN A 145 -10.99 -8.05 -12.50
C ASN A 145 -10.77 -9.00 -11.31
N ALA A 146 -11.33 -10.22 -11.39
CA ALA A 146 -11.12 -11.24 -10.36
C ALA A 146 -9.64 -11.64 -10.25
N ALA A 147 -8.96 -11.85 -11.38
CA ALA A 147 -7.53 -12.19 -11.40
C ALA A 147 -6.65 -11.08 -10.82
N MET A 148 -6.99 -9.80 -11.08
CA MET A 148 -6.32 -8.66 -10.46
C MET A 148 -6.60 -8.59 -8.95
N ALA A 149 -7.83 -8.86 -8.52
CA ALA A 149 -8.21 -8.88 -7.11
C ALA A 149 -7.51 -10.01 -6.35
N GLU A 150 -7.29 -11.18 -6.96
CA GLU A 150 -6.49 -12.28 -6.39
C GLU A 150 -5.03 -11.87 -6.14
N LYS A 151 -4.49 -10.97 -6.97
CA LYS A 151 -3.16 -10.35 -6.76
C LYS A 151 -3.21 -9.20 -5.74
N ALA A 152 -4.35 -9.01 -5.08
CA ALA A 152 -4.57 -7.92 -4.13
C ALA A 152 -4.43 -6.51 -4.70
N LEU A 153 -4.70 -6.34 -5.99
CA LEU A 153 -4.68 -5.04 -6.64
C LEU A 153 -5.97 -4.26 -6.32
N ARG A 154 -5.84 -2.97 -6.12
CA ARG A 154 -6.96 -2.04 -6.20
C ARG A 154 -7.26 -1.79 -7.68
N VAL A 155 -8.43 -2.19 -8.14
CA VAL A 155 -8.79 -2.11 -9.55
C VAL A 155 -9.80 -0.99 -9.79
N LEU A 156 -9.55 -0.17 -10.81
CA LEU A 156 -10.51 0.77 -11.36
C LEU A 156 -10.77 0.46 -12.83
N GLY A 157 -12.03 0.61 -13.24
CA GLY A 157 -12.44 0.58 -14.62
C GLY A 157 -12.36 1.95 -15.26
N CYS A 158 -12.08 1.99 -16.56
CA CYS A 158 -12.07 3.18 -17.42
C CYS A 158 -13.02 2.98 -18.59
N ALA A 159 -13.86 3.96 -18.88
CA ALA A 159 -14.81 3.96 -19.98
C ALA A 159 -15.01 5.38 -20.53
N TYR A 160 -15.57 5.48 -21.72
CA TYR A 160 -15.93 6.77 -22.31
C TYR A 160 -17.20 6.69 -23.14
N LYS A 161 -17.76 7.84 -23.50
CA LYS A 161 -18.66 8.00 -24.65
C LYS A 161 -18.46 9.36 -25.30
N ASP A 162 -18.74 9.45 -26.59
CA ASP A 162 -18.71 10.69 -27.35
C ASP A 162 -20.13 11.26 -27.47
N ILE A 163 -20.27 12.57 -27.22
CA ILE A 163 -21.54 13.31 -27.33
C ILE A 163 -21.35 14.53 -28.24
N ASP A 164 -22.40 14.93 -28.97
CA ASP A 164 -22.33 16.06 -29.89
C ASP A 164 -22.38 17.42 -29.18
N ALA A 165 -23.03 17.50 -28.02
CA ALA A 165 -23.14 18.70 -27.22
C ALA A 165 -23.20 18.34 -25.72
N ILE A 166 -22.71 19.26 -24.89
CA ILE A 166 -22.86 19.15 -23.42
C ILE A 166 -24.32 19.36 -23.06
N PRO A 167 -24.95 18.48 -22.25
CA PRO A 167 -26.32 18.66 -21.78
C PRO A 167 -26.52 20.03 -21.11
N GLN A 168 -27.64 20.66 -21.35
CA GLN A 168 -28.00 21.96 -20.74
C GLN A 168 -28.73 21.71 -19.40
N GLY A 169 -28.33 22.40 -18.36
CA GLY A 169 -28.93 22.28 -17.02
C GLY A 169 -28.04 21.52 -16.04
N GLU A 170 -28.68 20.93 -15.02
CA GLU A 170 -27.98 20.11 -14.04
C GLU A 170 -27.58 18.76 -14.62
N LEU A 171 -26.28 18.45 -14.61
CA LEU A 171 -25.77 17.20 -15.13
C LEU A 171 -26.17 16.03 -14.26
N THR A 172 -26.70 14.98 -14.86
CA THR A 172 -27.11 13.76 -14.15
C THR A 172 -26.23 12.58 -14.52
N SER A 173 -26.04 11.66 -13.56
CA SER A 173 -25.37 10.38 -13.81
C SER A 173 -26.09 9.56 -14.89
N GLU A 174 -27.42 9.64 -14.96
CA GLU A 174 -28.22 8.90 -15.95
C GLU A 174 -27.90 9.37 -17.38
N GLU A 175 -27.65 10.66 -17.57
CA GLU A 175 -27.33 11.21 -18.89
C GLU A 175 -25.86 10.96 -19.28
N LEU A 176 -24.94 11.09 -18.33
CA LEU A 176 -23.51 11.05 -18.62
C LEU A 176 -22.91 9.64 -18.53
N GLU A 177 -23.36 8.83 -17.58
CA GLU A 177 -22.70 7.59 -17.20
C GLU A 177 -23.41 6.31 -17.71
N ASN A 178 -24.28 6.42 -18.72
CA ASN A 178 -24.92 5.28 -19.38
C ASN A 178 -24.58 5.22 -20.87
N GLY A 179 -24.64 4.03 -21.44
CA GLY A 179 -24.30 3.81 -22.85
C GLY A 179 -22.81 4.01 -23.14
N LEU A 180 -21.97 3.66 -22.17
CA LEU A 180 -20.52 3.84 -22.26
C LEU A 180 -19.86 2.76 -23.11
N THR A 181 -18.66 3.07 -23.60
CA THR A 181 -17.71 2.14 -24.18
C THR A 181 -16.65 1.81 -23.13
N PHE A 182 -16.60 0.57 -22.68
CA PHE A 182 -15.59 0.08 -21.75
C PHE A 182 -14.22 0.02 -22.43
N VAL A 183 -13.16 0.50 -21.77
CA VAL A 183 -11.80 0.54 -22.33
C VAL A 183 -10.88 -0.45 -21.65
N GLY A 184 -10.88 -0.48 -20.31
CA GLY A 184 -9.98 -1.36 -19.60
C GLY A 184 -10.07 -1.25 -18.08
N LEU A 185 -9.29 -2.10 -17.44
CA LEU A 185 -9.07 -2.14 -16.00
C LEU A 185 -7.65 -1.67 -15.68
N VAL A 186 -7.51 -0.89 -14.63
CA VAL A 186 -6.22 -0.42 -14.14
C VAL A 186 -6.04 -0.91 -12.71
N GLY A 187 -5.08 -1.80 -12.52
CA GLY A 187 -4.72 -2.41 -11.23
C GLY A 187 -3.54 -1.69 -10.58
N MET A 188 -3.70 -1.32 -9.33
CA MET A 188 -2.70 -0.59 -8.53
C MET A 188 -2.47 -1.28 -7.20
N ILE A 189 -1.26 -1.12 -6.69
CA ILE A 189 -0.87 -1.57 -5.37
C ILE A 189 0.09 -0.57 -4.75
N ASP A 190 0.17 -0.53 -3.43
CA ASP A 190 1.29 0.10 -2.73
C ASP A 190 2.44 -0.92 -2.68
N PRO A 191 3.48 -0.76 -3.53
CA PRO A 191 4.49 -1.78 -3.70
C PRO A 191 5.38 -1.88 -2.46
N PRO A 192 5.89 -3.09 -2.17
CA PRO A 192 6.88 -3.27 -1.12
C PRO A 192 8.17 -2.50 -1.46
N ARG A 193 8.88 -2.07 -0.42
CA ARG A 193 10.21 -1.50 -0.58
C ARG A 193 11.21 -2.62 -0.90
N MET A 194 12.01 -2.45 -1.93
CA MET A 194 12.96 -3.50 -2.38
C MET A 194 13.99 -3.88 -1.32
N GLU A 195 14.45 -2.90 -0.53
CA GLU A 195 15.40 -3.10 0.56
C GLU A 195 14.84 -3.91 1.74
N VAL A 196 13.52 -3.92 1.93
CA VAL A 196 12.88 -4.66 3.03
C VAL A 196 13.05 -6.16 2.87
N LYS A 197 13.05 -6.69 1.65
CA LYS A 197 13.24 -8.11 1.42
C LYS A 197 14.61 -8.60 1.92
N GLN A 198 15.65 -7.82 1.68
CA GLN A 198 16.99 -8.11 2.19
C GLN A 198 17.01 -8.01 3.72
N ALA A 199 16.44 -6.94 4.28
CA ALA A 199 16.36 -6.74 5.71
C ALA A 199 15.61 -7.88 6.44
N VAL A 200 14.55 -8.41 5.84
CA VAL A 200 13.82 -9.59 6.32
C VAL A 200 14.72 -10.82 6.37
N ALA A 201 15.53 -11.05 5.33
CA ALA A 201 16.49 -12.16 5.31
C ALA A 201 17.55 -12.01 6.41
N GLU A 202 18.05 -10.80 6.64
CA GLU A 202 18.98 -10.47 7.72
C GLU A 202 18.36 -10.70 9.11
N CYS A 203 17.10 -10.32 9.32
CA CYS A 203 16.35 -10.62 10.55
C CYS A 203 16.37 -12.11 10.86
N TYR A 204 15.98 -12.95 9.89
CA TYR A 204 15.98 -14.39 10.10
C TYR A 204 17.38 -14.95 10.38
N GLY A 205 18.39 -14.48 9.66
CA GLY A 205 19.80 -14.83 9.92
C GLY A 205 20.27 -14.46 11.33
N ALA A 206 19.72 -13.39 11.88
CA ALA A 206 19.99 -12.91 13.24
C ALA A 206 19.11 -13.53 14.34
N GLY A 207 18.24 -14.51 14.00
CA GLY A 207 17.28 -15.14 14.92
C GLY A 207 16.15 -14.19 15.33
N ILE A 208 15.78 -13.23 14.50
CA ILE A 208 14.66 -12.31 14.70
C ILE A 208 13.56 -12.67 13.71
N ARG A 209 12.33 -12.79 14.20
CA ARG A 209 11.15 -13.06 13.38
C ARG A 209 10.43 -11.77 13.00
N PRO A 210 10.39 -11.35 11.74
CA PRO A 210 9.51 -10.30 11.30
C PRO A 210 8.07 -10.82 11.19
N VAL A 211 7.12 -9.98 11.59
CA VAL A 211 5.68 -10.23 11.57
C VAL A 211 4.99 -9.01 11.01
N MET A 212 4.08 -9.20 10.06
CA MET A 212 3.30 -8.11 9.48
C MET A 212 1.98 -7.92 10.23
N ILE A 213 1.70 -6.67 10.60
CA ILE A 213 0.46 -6.25 11.25
C ILE A 213 -0.15 -5.12 10.43
N THR A 214 -1.42 -5.24 9.99
CA THR A 214 -2.00 -4.24 9.09
C THR A 214 -3.52 -4.15 9.23
N GLY A 215 -4.06 -2.96 8.93
CA GLY A 215 -5.50 -2.75 8.73
C GLY A 215 -6.04 -3.28 7.39
N ASP A 216 -5.17 -3.68 6.47
CA ASP A 216 -5.53 -4.15 5.13
C ASP A 216 -6.24 -5.49 5.12
N HIS A 217 -6.85 -5.78 3.98
CA HIS A 217 -7.48 -7.09 3.74
C HIS A 217 -6.44 -8.23 3.76
N LYS A 218 -6.84 -9.39 4.29
CA LYS A 218 -5.99 -10.58 4.47
C LYS A 218 -5.25 -11.01 3.19
N LEU A 219 -5.94 -11.00 2.05
CA LEU A 219 -5.33 -11.40 0.77
C LEU A 219 -4.21 -10.45 0.36
N THR A 220 -4.42 -9.14 0.49
CA THR A 220 -3.41 -8.10 0.21
C THR A 220 -2.19 -8.26 1.13
N ALA A 221 -2.44 -8.40 2.42
CA ALA A 221 -1.38 -8.56 3.42
C ALA A 221 -0.53 -9.81 3.16
N VAL A 222 -1.17 -10.95 2.87
CA VAL A 222 -0.48 -12.21 2.57
C VAL A 222 0.31 -12.13 1.27
N ALA A 223 -0.23 -11.48 0.22
CA ALA A 223 0.48 -11.31 -1.05
C ALA A 223 1.80 -10.52 -0.86
N ILE A 224 1.74 -9.38 -0.18
CA ILE A 224 2.91 -8.54 0.12
C ILE A 224 3.87 -9.28 1.07
N ALA A 225 3.37 -9.96 2.10
CA ALA A 225 4.21 -10.71 3.03
C ALA A 225 4.95 -11.88 2.38
N LYS A 226 4.35 -12.52 1.36
CA LYS A 226 5.02 -13.54 0.54
C LYS A 226 6.12 -12.94 -0.33
N GLU A 227 5.88 -11.81 -0.96
CA GLU A 227 6.86 -11.11 -1.80
C GLU A 227 8.08 -10.68 -0.99
N LEU A 228 7.88 -10.27 0.27
CA LEU A 228 8.92 -9.88 1.23
C LEU A 228 9.55 -11.06 1.98
N ASP A 229 9.15 -12.30 1.72
CA ASP A 229 9.58 -13.51 2.44
C ASP A 229 9.28 -13.49 3.96
N ILE A 230 8.35 -12.64 4.40
CA ILE A 230 7.82 -12.64 5.78
C ILE A 230 6.89 -13.83 5.99
N PHE A 231 6.05 -14.14 5.00
CA PHE A 231 5.12 -15.29 5.01
C PHE A 231 5.75 -16.48 4.32
N ARG A 232 6.11 -17.51 5.10
CA ARG A 232 6.83 -18.69 4.66
C ARG A 232 5.94 -19.94 4.64
N PRO A 233 6.35 -21.05 3.98
CA PRO A 233 5.63 -22.31 4.04
C PRO A 233 5.42 -22.77 5.48
N GLY A 234 4.17 -23.03 5.85
CA GLY A 234 3.76 -23.40 7.21
C GLY A 234 3.29 -22.25 8.08
N ASP A 235 3.53 -21.00 7.69
CA ASP A 235 2.99 -19.83 8.38
C ASP A 235 1.49 -19.66 8.13
N LEU A 236 0.81 -19.07 9.11
CA LEU A 236 -0.61 -18.74 9.05
C LEU A 236 -0.83 -17.22 9.02
N ALA A 237 -1.98 -16.84 8.49
CA ALA A 237 -2.49 -15.46 8.56
C ALA A 237 -3.83 -15.47 9.29
N ILE A 238 -4.03 -14.48 10.17
CA ILE A 238 -5.23 -14.33 10.99
C ILE A 238 -5.81 -12.93 10.79
N THR A 239 -7.13 -12.79 10.93
CA THR A 239 -7.83 -11.50 10.86
C THR A 239 -8.14 -10.95 12.25
N GLY A 240 -8.44 -9.64 12.33
CA GLY A 240 -8.95 -9.03 13.56
C GLY A 240 -10.23 -9.70 14.05
N GLU A 241 -11.14 -10.06 13.13
CA GLU A 241 -12.37 -10.78 13.47
C GLU A 241 -12.07 -12.16 14.10
N ASP A 242 -11.12 -12.92 13.55
CA ASP A 242 -10.69 -14.19 14.16
C ASP A 242 -10.08 -13.96 15.56
N LEU A 243 -9.35 -12.85 15.75
CA LEU A 243 -8.75 -12.48 17.04
C LEU A 243 -9.80 -12.08 18.07
N ASP A 244 -10.94 -11.48 17.68
CA ASP A 244 -12.03 -11.14 18.58
C ASP A 244 -12.62 -12.39 19.26
N PHE A 245 -12.68 -13.50 18.52
CA PHE A 245 -13.17 -14.79 19.06
C PHE A 245 -12.08 -15.62 19.76
N MET A 246 -10.81 -15.24 19.60
CA MET A 246 -9.68 -15.98 20.19
C MET A 246 -9.35 -15.46 21.60
N PRO A 247 -9.47 -16.28 22.66
CA PRO A 247 -9.00 -15.92 24.01
C PRO A 247 -7.51 -15.58 24.03
N GLN A 248 -7.10 -14.70 24.95
CA GLN A 248 -5.71 -14.25 25.05
C GLN A 248 -4.74 -15.42 25.29
N GLU A 249 -5.13 -16.36 26.14
CA GLU A 249 -4.31 -17.55 26.48
C GLU A 249 -4.07 -18.43 25.23
N MET A 250 -5.07 -18.54 24.36
CA MET A 250 -4.93 -19.27 23.10
C MET A 250 -4.01 -18.54 22.13
N LEU A 251 -4.14 -17.21 22.02
CA LEU A 251 -3.23 -16.41 21.21
C LEU A 251 -1.78 -16.56 21.70
N GLU A 252 -1.54 -16.53 23.01
CA GLU A 252 -0.22 -16.71 23.61
C GLU A 252 0.39 -18.09 23.27
N GLN A 253 -0.42 -19.14 23.14
CA GLN A 253 0.05 -20.47 22.77
C GLN A 253 0.36 -20.59 21.28
N GLU A 254 -0.38 -19.88 20.43
CA GLU A 254 -0.36 -20.06 18.99
C GLU A 254 0.34 -18.93 18.22
N VAL A 255 0.73 -17.84 18.90
CA VAL A 255 1.27 -16.61 18.27
C VAL A 255 2.43 -16.91 17.31
N GLU A 256 3.23 -17.93 17.57
CA GLU A 256 4.36 -18.34 16.72
C GLU A 256 3.94 -18.93 15.37
N LYS A 257 2.68 -19.31 15.20
CA LYS A 257 2.16 -19.83 13.94
C LYS A 257 1.83 -18.73 12.94
N PHE A 258 1.58 -17.51 13.44
CA PHE A 258 1.10 -16.39 12.63
C PHE A 258 2.26 -15.48 12.20
N ALA A 259 2.36 -15.24 10.89
CA ALA A 259 3.29 -14.27 10.31
C ALA A 259 2.57 -12.99 9.84
N VAL A 260 1.25 -13.05 9.66
CA VAL A 260 0.43 -11.93 9.16
C VAL A 260 -0.83 -11.79 9.99
N TYR A 261 -1.05 -10.57 10.48
CA TYR A 261 -2.26 -10.13 11.16
C TYR A 261 -2.94 -9.05 10.33
N ALA A 262 -4.13 -9.32 9.79
CA ALA A 262 -4.84 -8.46 8.85
C ALA A 262 -6.13 -7.89 9.47
N ARG A 263 -6.57 -6.70 9.04
CA ARG A 263 -7.76 -6.00 9.56
C ARG A 263 -7.78 -5.87 11.08
N VAL A 264 -6.63 -5.57 11.66
CA VAL A 264 -6.48 -5.47 13.11
C VAL A 264 -6.79 -4.07 13.62
N SER A 265 -7.43 -4.01 14.79
CA SER A 265 -7.65 -2.80 15.56
C SER A 265 -6.43 -2.46 16.45
N PRO A 266 -6.34 -1.25 17.02
CA PRO A 266 -5.30 -0.89 17.98
C PRO A 266 -5.22 -1.85 19.18
N GLU A 267 -6.38 -2.33 19.64
CA GLU A 267 -6.46 -3.29 20.75
C GLU A 267 -5.82 -4.63 20.37
N HIS A 268 -6.08 -5.11 19.16
CA HIS A 268 -5.44 -6.32 18.64
C HIS A 268 -3.91 -6.19 18.60
N LYS A 269 -3.38 -5.03 18.18
CA LYS A 269 -1.93 -4.77 18.15
C LYS A 269 -1.31 -4.95 19.54
N MET A 270 -1.94 -4.42 20.58
CA MET A 270 -1.49 -4.62 21.97
C MET A 270 -1.55 -6.09 22.41
N ARG A 271 -2.62 -6.82 22.04
CA ARG A 271 -2.77 -8.24 22.36
C ARG A 271 -1.67 -9.09 21.73
N ILE A 272 -1.34 -8.82 20.48
CA ILE A 272 -0.28 -9.51 19.74
C ILE A 272 1.08 -9.27 20.40
N VAL A 273 1.42 -8.00 20.71
CA VAL A 273 2.67 -7.65 21.40
C VAL A 273 2.79 -8.41 22.73
N LYS A 274 1.74 -8.35 23.58
CA LYS A 274 1.72 -9.07 24.86
C LYS A 274 1.85 -10.58 24.71
N ALA A 275 1.24 -11.18 23.69
CA ALA A 275 1.35 -12.61 23.42
C ALA A 275 2.80 -13.01 23.11
N TRP A 276 3.51 -12.25 22.29
CA TRP A 276 4.92 -12.49 22.01
C TRP A 276 5.82 -12.29 23.23
N GLN A 277 5.59 -11.23 24.03
CA GLN A 277 6.29 -10.99 25.28
C GLN A 277 6.10 -12.14 26.28
N LYS A 278 4.87 -12.68 26.36
CA LYS A 278 4.56 -13.84 27.22
C LYS A 278 5.30 -15.11 26.82
N ARG A 279 5.65 -15.23 25.53
CA ARG A 279 6.54 -16.31 25.02
C ARG A 279 8.02 -16.04 25.28
N GLY A 280 8.36 -14.99 26.04
CA GLY A 280 9.75 -14.62 26.39
C GLY A 280 10.52 -13.96 25.25
N GLN A 281 9.81 -13.45 24.23
CA GLN A 281 10.44 -12.72 23.14
C GLN A 281 10.56 -11.24 23.46
N VAL A 282 11.67 -10.62 23.05
CA VAL A 282 11.79 -9.16 22.98
C VAL A 282 11.09 -8.68 21.73
N VAL A 283 10.14 -7.77 21.88
CA VAL A 283 9.25 -7.32 20.80
C VAL A 283 9.53 -5.87 20.44
N ALA A 284 9.93 -5.64 19.19
CA ALA A 284 9.86 -4.32 18.58
C ALA A 284 8.51 -4.15 17.86
N MET A 285 7.89 -2.97 17.96
CA MET A 285 6.64 -2.63 17.28
C MET A 285 6.81 -1.34 16.51
N THR A 286 6.40 -1.33 15.22
CA THR A 286 6.38 -0.11 14.42
C THR A 286 4.97 0.46 14.28
N GLY A 287 4.86 1.78 14.14
CA GLY A 287 3.59 2.45 13.90
C GLY A 287 3.78 3.92 13.53
N ASP A 288 2.78 4.50 12.87
CA ASP A 288 2.80 5.89 12.41
C ASP A 288 1.62 6.71 12.97
N GLY A 289 0.54 6.05 13.37
CA GLY A 289 -0.71 6.68 13.77
C GLY A 289 -0.92 6.83 15.27
N VAL A 290 -1.89 7.66 15.63
CA VAL A 290 -2.40 7.77 17.01
C VAL A 290 -2.89 6.41 17.53
N ASN A 291 -3.42 5.60 16.62
CA ASN A 291 -3.92 4.25 16.93
C ASN A 291 -2.83 3.25 17.30
N ASP A 292 -1.58 3.54 16.94
CA ASP A 292 -0.44 2.67 17.22
C ASP A 292 0.22 2.99 18.57
N ALA A 293 0.04 4.21 19.05
CA ALA A 293 0.71 4.69 20.25
C ALA A 293 0.57 3.75 21.47
N PRO A 294 -0.60 3.14 21.77
CA PRO A 294 -0.70 2.17 22.86
C PRO A 294 0.16 0.93 22.65
N ALA A 295 0.24 0.41 21.42
CA ALA A 295 1.04 -0.76 21.08
C ALA A 295 2.55 -0.45 21.10
N LEU A 296 2.96 0.73 20.61
CA LEU A 296 4.34 1.23 20.71
C LEU A 296 4.77 1.31 22.16
N LYS A 297 3.91 1.83 23.06
CA LYS A 297 4.21 1.98 24.49
C LYS A 297 4.32 0.65 25.24
N VAL A 298 3.60 -0.39 24.80
CA VAL A 298 3.58 -1.72 25.44
C VAL A 298 4.73 -2.59 24.94
N ALA A 299 5.23 -2.37 23.73
CA ALA A 299 6.37 -3.09 23.18
C ALA A 299 7.63 -2.87 24.01
N ASP A 300 8.61 -3.78 23.91
CA ASP A 300 9.92 -3.59 24.54
C ASP A 300 10.72 -2.49 23.83
N ILE A 301 10.44 -2.28 22.53
CA ILE A 301 11.00 -1.21 21.71
C ILE A 301 9.90 -0.69 20.77
N GLY A 302 9.35 0.47 21.08
CA GLY A 302 8.44 1.20 20.17
C GLY A 302 9.23 1.97 19.12
N CYS A 303 8.90 1.78 17.84
CA CYS A 303 9.55 2.46 16.70
C CYS A 303 8.50 3.29 15.95
N ALA A 304 8.57 4.61 16.02
CA ALA A 304 7.68 5.50 15.28
C ALA A 304 8.30 5.97 13.96
N MET A 305 7.44 6.22 12.97
CA MET A 305 7.83 6.83 11.71
C MET A 305 8.17 8.31 11.92
N GLY A 306 9.25 8.78 11.31
CA GLY A 306 9.74 10.16 11.46
C GLY A 306 9.11 11.12 10.46
N ILE A 307 8.82 10.67 9.23
CA ILE A 307 8.24 11.48 8.15
C ILE A 307 6.71 11.45 8.26
N THR A 308 6.12 10.25 8.20
CA THR A 308 4.65 10.08 8.19
C THR A 308 4.04 10.00 9.59
N GLY A 309 4.85 9.72 10.60
CA GLY A 309 4.38 9.50 11.98
C GLY A 309 3.79 10.75 12.62
N THR A 310 2.68 10.56 13.33
CA THR A 310 2.06 11.60 14.16
C THR A 310 2.91 11.91 15.39
N ASP A 311 2.77 13.11 15.95
CA ASP A 311 3.48 13.50 17.19
C ASP A 311 3.12 12.59 18.37
N VAL A 312 1.90 12.04 18.37
CA VAL A 312 1.44 11.08 19.39
C VAL A 312 2.21 9.76 19.29
N ALA A 313 2.38 9.22 18.07
CA ALA A 313 3.17 8.02 17.85
C ALA A 313 4.65 8.25 18.23
N LYS A 314 5.23 9.37 17.77
CA LYS A 314 6.61 9.77 18.10
C LYS A 314 6.83 9.93 19.61
N GLY A 315 5.87 10.52 20.32
CA GLY A 315 5.92 10.69 21.79
C GLY A 315 5.74 9.39 22.58
N ALA A 316 5.19 8.34 21.97
CA ALA A 316 5.01 7.03 22.60
C ALA A 316 6.17 6.06 22.31
N ALA A 317 7.01 6.34 21.34
CA ALA A 317 8.06 5.46 20.87
C ALA A 317 9.39 5.67 21.58
N ASP A 318 10.23 4.63 21.63
CA ASP A 318 11.60 4.67 22.11
C ASP A 318 12.58 5.08 21.02
N MET A 319 12.24 4.84 19.76
CA MET A 319 13.05 5.13 18.56
C MET A 319 12.19 5.78 17.47
N ILE A 320 12.77 6.75 16.77
CA ILE A 320 12.14 7.41 15.61
C ILE A 320 12.95 7.09 14.36
N LEU A 321 12.29 6.52 13.35
CA LEU A 321 12.87 6.19 12.05
C LEU A 321 12.79 7.41 11.14
N THR A 322 13.90 8.09 10.90
CA THR A 322 13.94 9.34 10.12
C THR A 322 13.65 9.16 8.63
N ASP A 323 13.70 7.95 8.15
CA ASP A 323 13.47 7.54 6.75
C ASP A 323 12.23 6.66 6.55
N ASP A 324 11.47 6.41 7.63
CA ASP A 324 10.29 5.53 7.66
C ASP A 324 10.56 4.12 7.10
N ASN A 325 11.78 3.60 7.24
CA ASN A 325 12.19 2.38 6.58
C ASN A 325 12.44 1.23 7.57
N PHE A 326 11.83 0.07 7.32
CA PHE A 326 12.04 -1.15 8.10
C PHE A 326 13.52 -1.58 8.14
N ALA A 327 14.27 -1.41 7.05
CA ALA A 327 15.68 -1.79 6.99
C ALA A 327 16.52 -1.04 8.04
N THR A 328 16.15 0.18 8.39
CA THR A 328 16.83 0.98 9.43
C THR A 328 16.69 0.36 10.81
N ILE A 329 15.58 -0.33 11.10
CA ILE A 329 15.43 -1.08 12.37
C ILE A 329 16.44 -2.22 12.42
N VAL A 330 16.62 -2.95 11.34
CA VAL A 330 17.57 -4.07 11.26
C VAL A 330 18.98 -3.58 11.47
N HIS A 331 19.35 -2.46 10.85
CA HIS A 331 20.65 -1.82 11.04
C HIS A 331 20.85 -1.35 12.47
N ALA A 332 19.83 -0.77 13.11
CA ALA A 332 19.89 -0.38 14.53
C ALA A 332 20.11 -1.59 15.45
N VAL A 333 19.49 -2.74 15.17
CA VAL A 333 19.74 -3.99 15.92
C VAL A 333 21.18 -4.45 15.76
N GLU A 334 21.74 -4.41 14.55
CA GLU A 334 23.14 -4.77 14.28
C GLU A 334 24.09 -3.88 15.10
N GLN A 335 23.91 -2.56 15.04
CA GLN A 335 24.71 -1.61 15.81
C GLN A 335 24.58 -1.83 17.30
N GLY A 336 23.37 -2.02 17.82
CA GLY A 336 23.11 -2.29 19.23
C GLY A 336 23.81 -3.57 19.73
N ARG A 337 23.81 -4.64 18.95
CA ARG A 337 24.55 -5.88 19.24
C ARG A 337 26.06 -5.64 19.26
N GLY A 338 26.57 -4.82 18.32
CA GLY A 338 27.98 -4.42 18.29
C GLY A 338 28.39 -3.65 19.54
N ILE A 339 27.60 -2.66 19.94
CA ILE A 339 27.81 -1.88 21.17
C ILE A 339 27.80 -2.78 22.41
N TYR A 340 26.81 -3.66 22.54
CA TYR A 340 26.71 -4.61 23.64
C TYR A 340 27.95 -5.53 23.73
N SER A 341 28.40 -6.05 22.59
CA SER A 341 29.61 -6.87 22.52
C SER A 341 30.86 -6.11 22.99
N ASN A 342 31.00 -4.84 22.61
CA ASN A 342 32.12 -4.00 23.02
C ASN A 342 32.09 -3.69 24.50
N ILE A 343 30.91 -3.37 25.06
CA ILE A 343 30.72 -3.18 26.51
C ILE A 343 31.13 -4.46 27.28
N LYS A 344 30.67 -5.62 26.80
CA LYS A 344 31.01 -6.92 27.42
C LYS A 344 32.52 -7.17 27.39
N LYS A 345 33.21 -6.89 26.28
CA LYS A 345 34.68 -7.01 26.17
C LYS A 345 35.39 -6.08 27.14
N ALA A 346 34.93 -4.82 27.26
CA ALA A 346 35.51 -3.86 28.18
C ALA A 346 35.38 -4.31 29.64
N ILE A 347 34.20 -4.81 30.03
CA ILE A 347 33.97 -5.36 31.38
C ILE A 347 34.89 -6.57 31.64
N HIS A 348 34.97 -7.51 30.69
CA HIS A 348 35.87 -8.67 30.84
C HIS A 348 37.32 -8.25 31.01
N TYR A 349 37.79 -7.26 30.22
CA TYR A 349 39.15 -6.73 30.34
C TYR A 349 39.41 -6.16 31.75
N LEU A 350 38.54 -5.28 32.25
CA LEU A 350 38.66 -4.67 33.56
C LEU A 350 38.68 -5.71 34.71
N LEU A 351 37.75 -6.70 34.62
CA LEU A 351 37.72 -7.78 35.62
C LEU A 351 38.99 -8.62 35.59
N SER A 352 39.52 -8.95 34.39
CA SER A 352 40.74 -9.73 34.27
C SER A 352 41.96 -8.99 34.84
N CYS A 353 42.07 -7.67 34.62
CA CYS A 353 43.13 -6.85 35.22
C CYS A 353 43.05 -6.85 36.74
N ASN A 354 41.85 -6.59 37.31
CA ASN A 354 41.66 -6.58 38.74
C ASN A 354 41.95 -7.94 39.40
N ILE A 355 41.52 -9.04 38.79
CA ILE A 355 41.82 -10.39 39.26
C ILE A 355 43.32 -10.67 39.18
N GLY A 356 44.00 -10.25 38.10
CA GLY A 356 45.44 -10.36 37.98
C GLY A 356 46.21 -9.63 39.07
N GLU A 357 45.80 -8.38 39.41
CA GLU A 357 46.36 -7.60 40.48
C GLU A 357 46.16 -8.27 41.85
N ILE A 358 44.98 -8.77 42.14
CA ILE A 358 44.68 -9.50 43.38
C ILE A 358 45.57 -10.73 43.53
N ILE A 359 45.67 -11.55 42.46
CA ILE A 359 46.51 -12.75 42.47
C ILE A 359 47.99 -12.38 42.71
N THR A 360 48.47 -11.31 42.08
CA THR A 360 49.86 -10.84 42.23
C THR A 360 50.15 -10.36 43.64
N LEU A 361 49.16 -9.78 44.33
CA LEU A 361 49.31 -9.35 45.76
C LEU A 361 49.30 -10.50 46.75
N PHE A 362 48.69 -11.65 46.41
CA PHE A 362 48.59 -12.81 47.31
C PHE A 362 49.67 -13.89 47.05
N LEU A 363 50.42 -13.79 45.97
CA LEU A 363 51.56 -14.65 45.65
C LEU A 363 52.86 -13.98 46.06
#